data_931bf9d0ed6ab5310a1ff46072da4df8
#
_entry.id   931bf9d0ed6ab5310a1ff46072da4df8
#
_cell.length_a   1.000
_cell.length_b   1.000
_cell.length_c   1.000
_cell.angle_alpha   90.00
_cell.angle_beta   90.00
_cell.angle_gamma   90.00
#
_symmetry.space_group_name_H-M   'P 1'
#
loop_
_entity.id
_entity.type
_entity.pdbx_description
1 polymer ?
#
loop_
_entity_poly.entity_id
_entity_poly.type
_entity_poly.pdbx_seq_one_letter_code
_entity_poly.pdbx_strand_id
1 'polypeptide(L)'
;MICVYHELLVLPILRKWDTGIHLDCVNSCIEIFLDGTKLVGEGCIRHFALSTDDVDEIVKRVRNAGYKVSVDPKNVDMKTEPVFPIRVAFIEGPLHESIELFCEKA
;
A
#
# COMPACT_ATOMS: atom_id res chain seq x y z
N MET A 1 -13.40 6.67 10.39
CA MET A 1 -12.83 6.46 9.03
C MET A 1 -13.64 5.50 8.19
N ILE A 2 -13.88 4.29 8.67
CA ILE A 2 -14.70 3.32 7.92
C ILE A 2 -16.09 3.85 7.66
N CYS A 3 -16.69 4.52 8.64
CA CYS A 3 -18.01 5.11 8.48
C CYS A 3 -18.06 6.06 7.27
N VAL A 4 -17.08 6.94 7.13
CA VAL A 4 -17.05 7.87 5.99
C VAL A 4 -16.82 7.14 4.67
N TYR A 5 -15.78 6.35 4.59
CA TYR A 5 -15.37 5.75 3.31
C TYR A 5 -16.24 4.59 2.87
N HIS A 6 -16.61 3.72 3.80
CA HIS A 6 -17.41 2.56 3.46
C HIS A 6 -18.90 2.85 3.45
N GLU A 7 -19.41 3.48 4.51
CA GLU A 7 -20.86 3.67 4.68
C GLU A 7 -21.39 4.90 3.96
N LEU A 8 -20.73 6.04 4.09
CA LEU A 8 -21.22 7.29 3.48
C LEU A 8 -20.81 7.41 2.02
N LEU A 9 -19.58 7.07 1.66
CA LEU A 9 -19.11 7.14 0.28
C LEU A 9 -19.36 5.83 -0.47
N VAL A 10 -19.85 4.81 0.21
CA VAL A 10 -20.27 3.52 -0.35
C VAL A 10 -19.15 2.80 -1.11
N LEU A 11 -17.95 2.81 -0.56
CA LEU A 11 -16.85 2.06 -1.12
C LEU A 11 -16.89 0.61 -0.62
N PRO A 12 -16.97 -0.37 -1.51
CA PRO A 12 -17.05 -1.78 -1.09
C PRO A 12 -15.79 -2.25 -0.36
N ILE A 13 -15.96 -3.18 0.56
CA ILE A 13 -14.84 -3.82 1.23
C ILE A 13 -14.25 -4.89 0.31
N LEU A 14 -12.97 -4.76 -0.05
CA LEU A 14 -12.25 -5.76 -0.83
C LEU A 14 -11.72 -6.89 0.04
N ARG A 15 -11.08 -6.52 1.15
CA ARG A 15 -10.49 -7.47 2.09
C ARG A 15 -10.23 -6.76 3.42
N LYS A 16 -10.08 -7.54 4.46
CA LYS A 16 -9.75 -6.97 5.78
C LYS A 16 -8.87 -7.93 6.57
N TRP A 17 -8.20 -7.37 7.57
CA TRP A 17 -7.34 -8.09 8.50
C TRP A 17 -7.44 -7.41 9.87
N ASP A 18 -6.74 -7.94 10.88
CA ASP A 18 -6.91 -7.49 12.26
C ASP A 18 -6.71 -5.98 12.45
N THR A 19 -5.77 -5.39 11.72
CA THR A 19 -5.39 -3.99 11.92
C THR A 19 -5.73 -3.09 10.75
N GLY A 20 -6.48 -3.57 9.76
CA GLY A 20 -6.76 -2.74 8.60
C GLY A 20 -7.82 -3.28 7.68
N ILE A 21 -8.09 -2.51 6.65
CA ILE A 21 -9.11 -2.81 5.66
C ILE A 21 -8.72 -2.18 4.32
N HIS A 22 -9.01 -2.89 3.23
CA HIS A 22 -8.93 -2.34 1.88
C HIS A 22 -10.33 -2.08 1.36
N LEU A 23 -10.56 -0.88 0.86
CA LEU A 23 -11.82 -0.51 0.22
C LEU A 23 -11.59 -0.32 -1.28
N ASP A 24 -12.54 -0.82 -2.08
CA ASP A 24 -12.49 -0.68 -3.53
C ASP A 24 -12.81 0.75 -3.94
N CYS A 25 -11.91 1.37 -4.71
CA CYS A 25 -12.10 2.70 -5.25
C CYS A 25 -11.93 2.64 -6.78
N VAL A 26 -12.73 1.82 -7.42
CA VAL A 26 -12.74 1.54 -8.86
C VAL A 26 -11.43 0.91 -9.32
N ASN A 27 -10.51 1.68 -9.87
CA ASN A 27 -9.21 1.17 -10.33
C ASN A 27 -8.11 1.34 -9.28
N SER A 28 -8.49 1.66 -8.05
CA SER A 28 -7.57 1.87 -6.94
C SER A 28 -8.16 1.32 -5.67
N CYS A 29 -7.38 1.36 -4.60
CA CYS A 29 -7.77 0.83 -3.31
C CYS A 29 -7.37 1.81 -2.23
N ILE A 30 -8.26 2.05 -1.28
CA ILE A 30 -7.94 2.85 -0.10
C ILE A 30 -7.65 1.88 1.03
N GLU A 31 -6.46 1.99 1.61
CA GLU A 31 -6.05 1.20 2.75
C GLU A 31 -6.22 2.02 4.03
N ILE A 32 -6.97 1.47 4.97
CA ILE A 32 -7.20 2.12 6.25
C ILE A 32 -6.65 1.23 7.35
N PHE A 33 -5.74 1.78 8.16
CA PHE A 33 -5.24 1.10 9.34
C PHE A 33 -6.11 1.43 10.54
N LEU A 34 -6.52 0.40 11.27
CA LEU A 34 -7.43 0.51 12.41
C LEU A 34 -6.67 0.35 13.73
N ASP A 35 -5.42 0.78 13.75
CA ASP A 35 -4.53 0.59 14.90
C ASP A 35 -4.68 1.66 15.98
N GLY A 36 -5.54 2.64 15.78
CA GLY A 36 -5.75 3.72 16.75
C GLY A 36 -4.60 4.69 16.86
N THR A 37 -3.65 4.66 15.94
CA THR A 37 -2.49 5.55 15.95
C THR A 37 -2.94 6.99 15.76
N LYS A 38 -2.48 7.88 16.63
CA LYS A 38 -2.74 9.30 16.50
C LYS A 38 -1.89 9.90 15.39
N LEU A 39 -2.44 10.89 14.71
CA LEU A 39 -1.69 11.66 13.72
C LEU A 39 -0.61 12.48 14.41
N VAL A 40 0.61 12.40 13.91
CA VAL A 40 1.74 13.17 14.43
C VAL A 40 2.47 13.81 13.27
N GLY A 41 2.20 15.07 13.03
CA GLY A 41 3.00 15.91 12.13
C GLY A 41 2.86 15.66 10.64
N GLU A 42 2.60 14.45 10.19
CA GLU A 42 2.65 14.11 8.77
C GLU A 42 1.30 13.96 8.08
N GLY A 43 0.20 14.10 8.83
CA GLY A 43 -1.13 13.89 8.28
C GLY A 43 -1.51 12.40 8.24
N CYS A 44 -2.68 12.12 7.68
CA CYS A 44 -3.27 10.78 7.72
C CYS A 44 -2.86 9.88 6.56
N ILE A 45 -2.35 10.45 5.47
CA ILE A 45 -1.87 9.66 4.33
C ILE A 45 -0.38 9.41 4.54
N ARG A 46 -0.01 8.16 4.82
CA ARG A 46 1.36 7.81 5.16
C ARG A 46 2.19 7.42 3.97
N HIS A 47 1.61 6.75 3.02
CA HIS A 47 2.26 6.39 1.77
C HIS A 47 1.18 6.05 0.76
N PHE A 48 1.58 5.93 -0.48
CA PHE A 48 0.70 5.42 -1.53
C PHE A 48 1.38 4.24 -2.21
N ALA A 49 0.57 3.40 -2.84
CA ALA A 49 1.06 2.19 -3.48
C ALA A 49 0.75 2.22 -4.98
N LEU A 50 1.71 1.77 -5.76
CA LEU A 50 1.56 1.64 -7.21
C LEU A 50 1.65 0.16 -7.58
N SER A 51 0.67 -0.32 -8.32
CA SER A 51 0.69 -1.66 -8.85
C SER A 51 1.59 -1.71 -10.10
N THR A 52 2.40 -2.74 -10.20
CA THR A 52 3.28 -2.94 -11.35
C THR A 52 3.37 -4.43 -11.67
N ASP A 53 3.70 -4.73 -12.92
CA ASP A 53 3.89 -6.12 -13.35
C ASP A 53 5.23 -6.68 -12.90
N ASP A 54 6.19 -5.83 -12.58
CA ASP A 54 7.55 -6.27 -12.24
C ASP A 54 8.17 -5.33 -11.21
N VAL A 55 8.00 -5.68 -9.94
CA VAL A 55 8.53 -4.91 -8.81
C VAL A 55 10.05 -4.84 -8.88
N ASP A 56 10.71 -5.96 -9.17
CA ASP A 56 12.17 -6.03 -9.18
C ASP A 56 12.79 -5.12 -10.23
N GLU A 57 12.19 -5.06 -11.42
CA GLU A 57 12.68 -4.20 -12.49
C GLU A 57 12.55 -2.71 -12.12
N ILE A 58 11.45 -2.32 -11.53
CA ILE A 58 11.25 -0.93 -11.10
C ILE A 58 12.26 -0.55 -10.02
N VAL A 59 12.48 -1.44 -9.05
CA VAL A 59 13.46 -1.20 -7.99
C VAL A 59 14.86 -1.05 -8.57
N LYS A 60 15.20 -1.86 -9.55
CA LYS A 60 16.50 -1.75 -10.24
C LYS A 60 16.66 -0.40 -10.90
N ARG A 61 15.64 0.10 -11.58
CA ARG A 61 15.66 1.43 -12.21
C ARG A 61 15.84 2.53 -11.17
N VAL A 62 15.12 2.41 -10.06
CA VAL A 62 15.18 3.39 -8.97
C VAL A 62 16.59 3.45 -8.38
N ARG A 63 17.20 2.30 -8.11
CA ARG A 63 18.58 2.22 -7.62
C ARG A 63 19.57 2.82 -8.60
N ASN A 64 19.44 2.46 -9.87
CA ASN A 64 20.35 2.96 -10.91
C ASN A 64 20.24 4.48 -11.06
N ALA A 65 19.10 5.07 -10.76
CA ALA A 65 18.88 6.51 -10.79
C ALA A 65 19.36 7.23 -9.51
N GLY A 66 19.84 6.49 -8.53
CA GLY A 66 20.40 7.07 -7.30
C GLY A 66 19.39 7.31 -6.18
N TYR A 67 18.17 6.82 -6.31
CA TYR A 67 17.15 6.97 -5.26
C TYR A 67 17.22 5.82 -4.27
N LYS A 68 16.71 6.06 -3.07
CA LYS A 68 16.76 5.10 -1.98
C LYS A 68 15.67 4.05 -2.11
N VAL A 69 16.06 2.80 -1.85
CA VAL A 69 15.12 1.67 -1.68
C VAL A 69 15.07 1.37 -0.19
N SER A 70 13.93 1.65 0.44
CA SER A 70 13.80 1.49 1.90
C SER A 70 13.47 0.06 2.30
N VAL A 71 12.77 -0.68 1.43
CA VAL A 71 12.49 -2.11 1.63
C VAL A 71 12.73 -2.82 0.32
N ASP A 72 13.68 -3.78 0.32
CA ASP A 72 13.98 -4.58 -0.86
C ASP A 72 12.79 -5.45 -1.26
N PRO A 73 12.69 -5.81 -2.56
CA PRO A 73 11.60 -6.67 -3.01
C PRO A 73 11.53 -7.97 -2.20
N LYS A 74 10.33 -8.29 -1.74
CA LYS A 74 10.08 -9.51 -0.99
C LYS A 74 8.66 -9.99 -1.23
N ASN A 75 8.46 -11.29 -1.05
CA ASN A 75 7.13 -11.89 -1.11
C ASN A 75 6.47 -11.81 0.25
N VAL A 76 5.22 -11.37 0.27
CA VAL A 76 4.42 -11.28 1.48
C VAL A 76 3.04 -11.86 1.21
N ASP A 77 2.59 -12.75 2.09
CA ASP A 77 1.20 -13.20 2.09
C ASP A 77 0.46 -12.34 3.12
N MET A 78 -0.21 -11.31 2.64
CA MET A 78 -1.03 -10.50 3.52
C MET A 78 -2.17 -11.35 4.05
N LYS A 79 -2.24 -11.47 5.38
CA LYS A 79 -3.27 -12.26 6.05
C LYS A 79 -4.58 -11.49 6.11
N THR A 80 -5.09 -11.19 4.93
CA THR A 80 -6.36 -10.50 4.75
C THR A 80 -7.46 -11.52 4.50
N GLU A 81 -8.70 -11.06 4.45
CA GLU A 81 -9.85 -11.88 4.06
C GLU A 81 -10.46 -11.29 2.79
N PRO A 82 -10.23 -11.89 1.61
CA PRO A 82 -9.39 -13.06 1.31
C PRO A 82 -7.89 -12.78 1.38
N VAL A 83 -7.09 -13.83 1.45
CA VAL A 83 -5.62 -13.71 1.49
C VAL A 83 -5.12 -13.00 0.22
N PHE A 84 -4.13 -12.13 0.38
CA PHE A 84 -3.59 -11.32 -0.69
C PHE A 84 -2.08 -11.51 -0.81
N PRO A 85 -1.64 -12.54 -1.59
CA PRO A 85 -0.22 -12.75 -1.78
C PRO A 85 0.34 -11.70 -2.73
N ILE A 86 1.41 -11.02 -2.33
CA ILE A 86 2.03 -9.96 -3.12
C ILE A 86 3.55 -10.05 -3.10
N ARG A 87 4.15 -9.48 -4.12
CA ARG A 87 5.55 -9.10 -4.07
C ARG A 87 5.60 -7.59 -3.89
N VAL A 88 6.35 -7.14 -2.91
CA VAL A 88 6.30 -5.75 -2.47
C VAL A 88 7.70 -5.19 -2.26
N ALA A 89 7.85 -3.90 -2.52
CA ALA A 89 9.04 -3.13 -2.19
C ALA A 89 8.62 -1.72 -1.82
N PHE A 90 9.46 -1.02 -1.09
CA PHE A 90 9.25 0.38 -0.75
C PHE A 90 10.43 1.20 -1.22
N ILE A 91 10.15 2.32 -1.84
CA ILE A 91 11.17 3.28 -2.28
C ILE A 91 10.86 4.64 -1.66
N GLU A 92 11.86 5.52 -1.69
CA GLU A 92 11.72 6.89 -1.26
C GLU A 92 11.70 7.79 -2.48
N GLY A 93 10.66 8.60 -2.62
CA GLY A 93 10.53 9.53 -3.72
C GLY A 93 11.38 10.80 -3.52
N PRO A 94 11.35 11.72 -4.50
CA PRO A 94 12.21 12.91 -4.47
C PRO A 94 11.89 13.88 -3.35
N LEU A 95 10.72 13.81 -2.74
CA LEU A 95 10.32 14.66 -1.62
C LEU A 95 10.30 13.89 -0.30
N HIS A 96 11.02 12.77 -0.26
CA HIS A 96 11.10 11.85 0.90
C HIS A 96 9.78 11.14 1.18
N GLU A 97 8.84 11.15 0.23
CA GLU A 97 7.60 10.38 0.36
C GLU A 97 7.89 8.89 0.22
N SER A 98 7.16 8.08 0.98
CA SER A 98 7.25 6.63 0.88
C SER A 98 6.32 6.14 -0.24
N ILE A 99 6.86 5.34 -1.14
CA ILE A 99 6.09 4.77 -2.25
C ILE A 99 6.21 3.25 -2.17
N GLU A 100 5.07 2.59 -2.06
CA GLU A 100 5.01 1.14 -2.11
C GLU A 100 4.82 0.68 -3.56
N LEU A 101 5.61 -0.30 -3.97
CA LEU A 101 5.45 -0.96 -5.27
C LEU A 101 5.01 -2.38 -5.02
N PHE A 102 3.97 -2.83 -5.68
CA PHE A 102 3.50 -4.19 -5.45
C PHE A 102 2.97 -4.83 -6.72
N CYS A 103 3.01 -6.16 -6.71
CA CYS A 103 2.45 -7.01 -7.75
C CYS A 103 1.71 -8.15 -7.04
N GLU A 104 0.44 -8.32 -7.38
CA GLU A 104 -0.32 -9.45 -6.86
C GLU A 104 0.19 -10.73 -7.49
N LYS A 105 0.48 -11.72 -6.65
CA LYS A 105 0.93 -13.02 -7.12
C LYS A 105 -0.28 -13.92 -7.35
N ALA A 106 -0.31 -14.51 -8.51
CA ALA A 106 -1.40 -15.42 -8.87
C ALA A 106 -1.38 -16.72 -8.05
#